data_ad204e989d9861640a26c0bbf8066c86
#
_entry.id   ad204e989d9861640a26c0bbf8066c86
#
_cell.length_a   1.000
_cell.length_b   1.000
_cell.length_c   1.000
_cell.angle_alpha   90.00
_cell.angle_beta   90.00
_cell.angle_gamma   90.00
#
_symmetry.space_group_name_H-M   'P 1'
#
loop_
_entity.id
_entity.type
_entity.pdbx_description
1 polymer ?
#
loop_
_entity_poly.entity_id
_entity_poly.type
_entity_poly.pdbx_seq_one_letter_code
_entity_poly.pdbx_strand_id
1 'polypeptide(L)'
;MLETIIEVLKIMGWLGIILGILTFVNTICGIITNLDEGEKFSFRKLFKGLAKAIIFYISAVLTASAFTMLPFINSMITDIFSIELLSSDTLNTLSSIAILGIVIAAIIVQGKSALTNITRLANMSANVLIKEKNDINEEESEETEL
;
A
#
# COMPACT_ATOMS: atom_id res chain seq x y z
N MET A 1 14.30 -1.59 -25.93
CA MET A 1 12.86 -1.80 -25.62
C MET A 1 12.62 -3.00 -24.71
N LEU A 2 13.01 -4.23 -25.08
CA LEU A 2 12.75 -5.41 -24.23
C LEU A 2 13.43 -5.28 -22.85
N GLU A 3 14.66 -4.83 -22.79
CA GLU A 3 15.39 -4.59 -21.53
C GLU A 3 14.68 -3.58 -20.62
N THR A 4 14.21 -2.47 -21.18
CA THR A 4 13.47 -1.45 -20.42
C THR A 4 12.18 -2.01 -19.83
N ILE A 5 11.45 -2.82 -20.59
CA ILE A 5 10.24 -3.49 -20.10
C ILE A 5 10.58 -4.45 -18.95
N ILE A 6 11.66 -5.23 -19.09
CA ILE A 6 12.11 -6.15 -18.04
C ILE A 6 12.48 -5.39 -16.77
N GLU A 7 13.19 -4.26 -16.87
CA GLU A 7 13.53 -3.43 -15.71
C GLU A 7 12.29 -2.86 -15.02
N VAL A 8 11.33 -2.35 -15.78
CA VAL A 8 10.07 -1.86 -15.21
C VAL A 8 9.30 -2.99 -14.52
N LEU A 9 9.25 -4.18 -15.12
CA LEU A 9 8.62 -5.34 -14.49
C LEU A 9 9.31 -5.77 -13.19
N LYS A 10 10.65 -5.65 -13.11
CA LYS A 10 11.38 -5.88 -11.85
C LYS A 10 10.99 -4.85 -10.78
N ILE A 11 10.95 -3.57 -11.12
CA ILE A 11 10.53 -2.50 -10.20
C ILE A 11 9.09 -2.76 -9.72
N MET A 12 8.19 -3.10 -10.63
CA MET A 12 6.80 -3.42 -10.28
C MET A 12 6.70 -4.70 -9.43
N GLY A 13 7.56 -5.69 -9.65
CA GLY A 13 7.65 -6.87 -8.80
C GLY A 13 8.03 -6.54 -7.35
N TRP A 14 9.03 -5.69 -7.15
CA TRP A 14 9.40 -5.19 -5.82
C TRP A 14 8.29 -4.37 -5.19
N LEU A 15 7.62 -3.51 -5.96
CA LEU A 15 6.43 -2.79 -5.49
C LEU A 15 5.35 -3.77 -5.01
N GLY A 16 5.09 -4.84 -5.77
CA GLY A 16 4.14 -5.89 -5.39
C GLY A 16 4.47 -6.53 -4.05
N ILE A 17 5.74 -6.82 -3.78
CA ILE A 17 6.21 -7.37 -2.49
C ILE A 17 5.94 -6.36 -1.37
N ILE A 18 6.32 -5.09 -1.54
CA ILE A 18 6.11 -4.03 -0.53
C ILE A 18 4.61 -3.86 -0.24
N LEU A 19 3.79 -3.76 -1.28
CA LEU A 19 2.34 -3.64 -1.12
C LEU A 19 1.72 -4.89 -0.49
N GLY A 20 2.23 -6.07 -0.81
CA GLY A 20 1.84 -7.33 -0.18
C GLY A 20 2.08 -7.32 1.33
N ILE A 21 3.28 -6.91 1.76
CA ILE A 21 3.63 -6.78 3.18
C ILE A 21 2.72 -5.76 3.87
N LEU A 22 2.55 -4.57 3.29
CA LEU A 22 1.69 -3.53 3.86
C LEU A 22 0.23 -3.98 3.95
N THR A 23 -0.27 -4.68 2.94
CA THR A 23 -1.63 -5.24 2.94
C THR A 23 -1.78 -6.32 4.00
N PHE A 24 -0.77 -7.18 4.19
CA PHE A 24 -0.76 -8.21 5.21
C PHE A 24 -0.81 -7.61 6.62
N VAL A 25 0.06 -6.64 6.91
CA VAL A 25 0.07 -5.92 8.19
C VAL A 25 -1.28 -5.24 8.44
N ASN A 26 -1.79 -4.51 7.46
CA ASN A 26 -3.07 -3.84 7.53
C ASN A 26 -4.22 -4.81 7.82
N THR A 27 -4.20 -5.98 7.19
CA THR A 27 -5.20 -7.03 7.37
C THR A 27 -5.15 -7.63 8.78
N ILE A 28 -3.96 -8.00 9.27
CA ILE A 28 -3.80 -8.59 10.61
C ILE A 28 -4.22 -7.59 11.68
N CYS A 29 -3.69 -6.37 11.64
CA CYS A 29 -4.05 -5.34 12.60
C CYS A 29 -5.56 -5.05 12.59
N GLY A 30 -6.17 -4.99 11.39
CA GLY A 30 -7.62 -4.80 11.26
C GLY A 30 -8.45 -5.95 11.83
N ILE A 31 -8.00 -7.21 11.68
CA ILE A 31 -8.67 -8.37 12.26
C ILE A 31 -8.62 -8.31 13.79
N ILE A 32 -7.43 -8.09 14.35
CA ILE A 32 -7.24 -8.04 15.81
C ILE A 32 -8.11 -6.93 16.41
N THR A 33 -8.04 -5.73 15.84
CA THR A 33 -8.82 -4.58 16.31
C THR A 33 -10.33 -4.85 16.29
N ASN A 34 -10.84 -5.44 15.21
CA ASN A 34 -12.27 -5.72 15.10
C ASN A 34 -12.73 -6.82 16.07
N LEU A 35 -11.89 -7.83 16.35
CA LEU A 35 -12.19 -8.87 17.32
C LEU A 35 -12.25 -8.31 18.74
N ASP A 36 -11.31 -7.43 19.11
CA ASP A 36 -11.30 -6.78 20.41
C ASP A 36 -12.50 -5.84 20.61
N GLU A 37 -13.00 -5.20 19.55
CA GLU A 37 -14.23 -4.40 19.57
C GLU A 37 -15.52 -5.25 19.63
N GLY A 38 -15.40 -6.60 19.70
CA GLY A 38 -16.53 -7.53 19.76
C GLY A 38 -17.19 -7.76 18.40
N GLU A 39 -16.62 -7.29 17.29
CA GLU A 39 -17.14 -7.57 15.96
C GLU A 39 -16.82 -9.04 15.57
N LYS A 40 -17.80 -9.74 15.00
CA LYS A 40 -17.58 -11.07 14.46
C LYS A 40 -16.66 -11.01 13.25
N PHE A 41 -15.69 -11.94 13.16
CA PHE A 41 -14.83 -12.09 12.01
C PHE A 41 -15.65 -12.27 10.73
N SER A 42 -15.38 -11.46 9.70
CA SER A 42 -16.09 -11.50 8.44
C SER A 42 -15.15 -11.72 7.26
N PHE A 43 -15.14 -12.94 6.72
CA PHE A 43 -14.41 -13.27 5.49
C PHE A 43 -14.74 -12.33 4.32
N ARG A 44 -16.00 -11.87 4.24
CA ARG A 44 -16.43 -10.94 3.18
C ARG A 44 -15.72 -9.59 3.26
N LYS A 45 -15.53 -9.05 4.48
CA LYS A 45 -14.76 -7.80 4.70
C LYS A 45 -13.30 -8.01 4.29
N LEU A 46 -12.69 -9.14 4.66
CA LEU A 46 -11.32 -9.54 4.33
C LEU A 46 -11.11 -9.62 2.81
N PHE A 47 -11.94 -10.40 2.11
CA PHE A 47 -11.84 -10.55 0.65
C PHE A 47 -12.05 -9.23 -0.10
N LYS A 48 -12.96 -8.38 0.38
CA LYS A 48 -13.16 -7.05 -0.22
C LYS A 48 -11.93 -6.16 -0.07
N GLY A 49 -11.24 -6.23 1.06
CA GLY A 49 -9.97 -5.50 1.29
C GLY A 49 -8.85 -6.01 0.37
N LEU A 50 -8.68 -7.33 0.29
CA LEU A 50 -7.68 -7.97 -0.57
C LEU A 50 -7.95 -7.70 -2.05
N ALA A 51 -9.19 -7.81 -2.51
CA ALA A 51 -9.57 -7.51 -3.89
C ALA A 51 -9.24 -6.05 -4.26
N LYS A 52 -9.50 -5.09 -3.38
CA LYS A 52 -9.11 -3.68 -3.60
C LYS A 52 -7.60 -3.52 -3.76
N ALA A 53 -6.79 -4.19 -2.93
CA ALA A 53 -5.34 -4.13 -3.02
C ALA A 53 -4.82 -4.72 -4.33
N ILE A 54 -5.38 -5.85 -4.78
CA ILE A 54 -5.04 -6.50 -6.04
C ILE A 54 -5.40 -5.60 -7.23
N ILE A 55 -6.62 -5.05 -7.27
CA ILE A 55 -7.07 -4.15 -8.35
C ILE A 55 -6.16 -2.92 -8.41
N PHE A 56 -5.84 -2.34 -7.25
CA PHE A 56 -4.94 -1.20 -7.17
C PHE A 56 -3.55 -1.52 -7.72
N TYR A 57 -2.98 -2.67 -7.35
CA TYR A 57 -1.69 -3.12 -7.87
C TYR A 57 -1.71 -3.34 -9.39
N ILE A 58 -2.73 -4.05 -9.90
CA ILE A 58 -2.89 -4.26 -11.35
C ILE A 58 -2.99 -2.92 -12.09
N SER A 59 -3.77 -1.97 -11.56
CA SER A 59 -3.90 -0.64 -12.14
C SER A 59 -2.56 0.11 -12.18
N ALA A 60 -1.76 0.03 -11.11
CA ALA A 60 -0.43 0.61 -11.07
C ALA A 60 0.52 0.00 -12.12
N VAL A 61 0.51 -1.33 -12.26
CA VAL A 61 1.32 -2.06 -13.26
C VAL A 61 0.91 -1.67 -14.68
N LEU A 62 -0.39 -1.64 -14.98
CA LEU A 62 -0.89 -1.26 -16.30
C LEU A 62 -0.53 0.19 -16.64
N THR A 63 -0.68 1.11 -15.70
CA THR A 63 -0.33 2.51 -15.90
C THR A 63 1.17 2.69 -16.12
N ALA A 64 2.02 2.03 -15.32
CA ALA A 64 3.47 2.06 -15.50
C ALA A 64 3.88 1.48 -16.88
N SER A 65 3.24 0.38 -17.31
CA SER A 65 3.47 -0.21 -18.63
C SER A 65 3.09 0.74 -19.76
N ALA A 66 1.99 1.47 -19.62
CA ALA A 66 1.57 2.47 -20.61
C ALA A 66 2.63 3.60 -20.75
N PHE A 67 3.14 4.13 -19.63
CA PHE A 67 4.21 5.15 -19.67
C PHE A 67 5.49 4.61 -20.30
N THR A 68 5.85 3.35 -20.09
CA THR A 68 7.02 2.71 -20.71
C THR A 68 6.91 2.64 -22.24
N MET A 69 5.70 2.63 -22.78
CA MET A 69 5.46 2.58 -24.23
C MET A 69 5.55 3.96 -24.91
N LEU A 70 5.53 5.07 -24.18
CA LEU A 70 5.54 6.41 -24.79
C LEU A 70 6.74 6.66 -25.72
N PRO A 71 8.00 6.33 -25.39
CA PRO A 71 9.11 6.53 -26.30
C PRO A 71 8.97 5.71 -27.59
N PHE A 72 8.41 4.51 -27.50
CA PHE A 72 8.17 3.65 -28.66
C PHE A 72 7.10 4.24 -29.59
N ILE A 73 5.99 4.75 -29.01
CA ILE A 73 4.93 5.40 -29.79
C ILE A 73 5.48 6.64 -30.50
N ASN A 74 6.29 7.44 -29.80
CA ASN A 74 6.92 8.62 -30.41
C ASN A 74 7.84 8.25 -31.58
N SER A 75 8.65 7.19 -31.45
CA SER A 75 9.47 6.68 -32.54
C SER A 75 8.63 6.27 -33.76
N MET A 76 7.53 5.56 -33.55
CA MET A 76 6.60 5.19 -34.64
C MET A 76 5.98 6.42 -35.32
N ILE A 77 5.61 7.45 -34.54
CA ILE A 77 5.07 8.70 -35.10
C ILE A 77 6.14 9.42 -35.93
N THR A 78 7.36 9.47 -35.43
CA THR A 78 8.50 10.08 -36.15
C THR A 78 8.78 9.35 -37.45
N ASP A 79 8.76 8.01 -37.43
CA ASP A 79 9.02 7.18 -38.61
C ASP A 79 7.93 7.34 -39.70
N ILE A 80 6.65 7.48 -39.30
CA ILE A 80 5.53 7.58 -40.23
C ILE A 80 5.33 8.99 -40.74
N PHE A 81 5.40 9.98 -39.88
CA PHE A 81 5.02 11.35 -40.19
C PHE A 81 6.22 12.30 -40.32
N SER A 82 7.44 11.82 -40.03
CA SER A 82 8.66 12.65 -39.98
C SER A 82 8.54 13.84 -39.02
N ILE A 83 7.74 13.70 -37.98
CA ILE A 83 7.50 14.69 -36.92
C ILE A 83 8.01 14.13 -35.61
N GLU A 84 9.04 14.72 -35.02
CA GLU A 84 9.49 14.40 -33.66
C GLU A 84 8.71 15.29 -32.67
N LEU A 85 7.80 14.69 -31.90
CA LEU A 85 7.00 15.40 -30.91
C LEU A 85 7.83 15.83 -29.71
N LEU A 86 8.66 14.93 -29.20
CA LEU A 86 9.57 15.13 -28.07
C LEU A 86 10.83 14.30 -28.30
N SER A 87 11.96 14.79 -27.81
CA SER A 87 13.20 14.01 -27.88
C SER A 87 13.06 12.71 -27.07
N SER A 88 13.69 11.65 -27.54
CA SER A 88 13.66 10.34 -26.87
C SER A 88 14.13 10.41 -25.41
N ASP A 89 15.13 11.26 -25.11
CA ASP A 89 15.63 11.45 -23.75
C ASP A 89 14.58 12.13 -22.85
N THR A 90 13.86 13.12 -23.37
CA THR A 90 12.77 13.76 -22.63
C THR A 90 11.66 12.79 -22.30
N LEU A 91 11.27 11.94 -23.24
CA LEU A 91 10.23 10.93 -23.03
C LEU A 91 10.66 9.84 -22.05
N ASN A 92 11.90 9.38 -22.12
CA ASN A 92 12.45 8.43 -21.17
C ASN A 92 12.46 9.01 -19.74
N THR A 93 12.86 10.27 -19.60
CA THR A 93 12.86 10.97 -18.31
C THR A 93 11.45 11.12 -17.78
N LEU A 94 10.49 11.55 -18.60
CA LEU A 94 9.09 11.70 -18.23
C LEU A 94 8.48 10.36 -17.79
N SER A 95 8.74 9.30 -18.54
CA SER A 95 8.27 7.95 -18.22
C SER A 95 8.84 7.48 -16.87
N SER A 96 10.12 7.72 -16.62
CA SER A 96 10.78 7.35 -15.36
C SER A 96 10.19 8.10 -14.16
N ILE A 97 9.95 9.41 -14.30
CA ILE A 97 9.31 10.23 -13.26
C ILE A 97 7.87 9.75 -13.00
N ALA A 98 7.11 9.45 -14.04
CA ALA A 98 5.74 8.96 -13.91
C ALA A 98 5.68 7.61 -13.19
N ILE A 99 6.57 6.67 -13.56
CA ILE A 99 6.66 5.35 -12.90
C ILE A 99 7.04 5.52 -11.43
N LEU A 100 8.05 6.34 -11.12
CA LEU A 100 8.44 6.64 -9.75
C LEU A 100 7.29 7.26 -8.94
N GLY A 101 6.55 8.20 -9.53
CA GLY A 101 5.37 8.82 -8.93
C GLY A 101 4.28 7.79 -8.58
N ILE A 102 4.01 6.83 -9.47
CA ILE A 102 3.06 5.73 -9.25
C ILE A 102 3.51 4.86 -8.07
N VAL A 103 4.80 4.49 -8.03
CA VAL A 103 5.37 3.67 -6.95
C VAL A 103 5.23 4.38 -5.61
N ILE A 104 5.64 5.65 -5.53
CA ILE A 104 5.55 6.45 -4.30
C ILE A 104 4.09 6.61 -3.85
N ALA A 105 3.18 6.97 -4.76
CA ALA A 105 1.77 7.11 -4.45
C ALA A 105 1.17 5.81 -3.92
N ALA A 106 1.51 4.67 -4.53
CA ALA A 106 1.06 3.36 -4.09
C ALA A 106 1.52 3.03 -2.66
N ILE A 107 2.80 3.28 -2.34
CA ILE A 107 3.36 3.06 -1.01
C ILE A 107 2.71 3.97 0.03
N ILE A 108 2.52 5.25 -0.29
CA ILE A 108 1.88 6.22 0.63
C ILE A 108 0.46 5.81 0.95
N VAL A 109 -0.35 5.44 -0.06
CA VAL A 109 -1.75 5.05 0.14
C VAL A 109 -1.85 3.80 1.03
N GLN A 110 -1.09 2.77 0.74
CA GLN A 110 -1.11 1.53 1.52
C GLN A 110 -0.44 1.69 2.89
N GLY A 111 0.66 2.42 2.95
CA GLY A 111 1.38 2.71 4.20
C GLY A 111 0.53 3.51 5.19
N LYS A 112 -0.20 4.52 4.72
CA LYS A 112 -1.15 5.27 5.54
C LYS A 112 -2.21 4.36 6.15
N SER A 113 -2.79 3.46 5.36
CA SER A 113 -3.80 2.52 5.85
C SER A 113 -3.22 1.56 6.91
N ALA A 114 -2.05 0.99 6.67
CA ALA A 114 -1.37 0.12 7.61
C ALA A 114 -1.03 0.85 8.91
N LEU A 115 -0.48 2.06 8.83
CA LEU A 115 -0.13 2.88 9.98
C LEU A 115 -1.36 3.23 10.84
N THR A 116 -2.48 3.58 10.20
CA THR A 116 -3.74 3.87 10.92
C THR A 116 -4.19 2.66 11.75
N ASN A 117 -4.14 1.45 11.19
CA ASN A 117 -4.54 0.25 11.92
C ASN A 117 -3.53 -0.15 13.01
N ILE A 118 -2.23 0.05 12.80
CA ILE A 118 -1.21 -0.14 13.84
C ILE A 118 -1.44 0.82 15.01
N THR A 119 -1.68 2.11 14.73
CA THR A 119 -1.94 3.12 15.77
C THR A 119 -3.20 2.79 16.55
N ARG A 120 -4.26 2.33 15.86
CA ARG A 120 -5.50 1.90 16.52
C ARG A 120 -5.26 0.72 17.46
N LEU A 121 -4.53 -0.30 17.02
CA LEU A 121 -4.15 -1.43 17.84
C LEU A 121 -3.30 -1.03 19.05
N ALA A 122 -2.32 -0.14 18.87
CA ALA A 122 -1.48 0.34 19.94
C ALA A 122 -2.29 1.10 21.02
N ASN A 123 -3.23 1.95 20.61
CA ASN A 123 -4.11 2.67 21.52
C ASN A 123 -5.02 1.73 22.32
N MET A 124 -5.53 0.67 21.70
CA MET A 124 -6.33 -0.36 22.38
C MET A 124 -5.52 -1.07 23.45
N SER A 125 -4.31 -1.51 23.11
CA SER A 125 -3.41 -2.17 24.06
C SER A 125 -3.06 -1.25 25.25
N ALA A 126 -2.85 0.02 25.01
CA ALA A 126 -2.60 1.02 26.07
C ALA A 126 -3.81 1.17 27.02
N ASN A 127 -5.03 1.19 26.47
CA ASN A 127 -6.25 1.29 27.26
C ASN A 127 -6.50 0.06 28.14
N VAL A 128 -6.18 -1.15 27.63
CA VAL A 128 -6.26 -2.38 28.41
C VAL A 128 -5.30 -2.34 29.61
N LEU A 129 -4.06 -1.94 29.38
CA LEU A 129 -3.06 -1.83 30.47
C LEU A 129 -3.44 -0.78 31.53
N ILE A 130 -4.05 0.33 31.13
CA ILE A 130 -4.53 1.35 32.06
C ILE A 130 -5.68 0.80 32.92
N LYS A 131 -6.61 0.07 32.31
CA LYS A 131 -7.73 -0.54 33.03
C LYS A 131 -7.25 -1.56 34.04
N GLU A 132 -6.39 -2.49 33.63
CA GLU A 132 -5.80 -3.50 34.51
C GLU A 132 -5.07 -2.89 35.71
N LYS A 133 -4.31 -1.79 35.49
CA LYS A 133 -3.65 -1.08 36.56
C LYS A 133 -4.62 -0.43 37.54
N ASN A 134 -5.75 0.10 37.05
CA ASN A 134 -6.77 0.71 37.92
C ASN A 134 -7.48 -0.35 38.75
N ASP A 135 -7.81 -1.49 38.14
CA ASP A 135 -8.46 -2.61 38.85
C ASP A 135 -7.57 -3.13 39.99
N ILE A 136 -6.24 -3.25 39.77
CA ILE A 136 -5.27 -3.66 40.81
C ILE A 136 -5.21 -2.61 41.93
N ASN A 137 -5.20 -1.32 41.62
CA ASN A 137 -5.14 -0.28 42.62
C ASN A 137 -6.43 -0.20 43.48
N GLU A 138 -7.59 -0.54 42.91
CA GLU A 138 -8.86 -0.64 43.62
C GLU A 138 -8.86 -1.82 44.59
N GLU A 139 -8.37 -3.00 44.17
CA GLU A 139 -8.24 -4.17 45.07
C GLU A 139 -7.28 -3.92 46.23
N GLU A 140 -6.13 -3.29 45.99
CA GLU A 140 -5.17 -2.93 47.06
C GLU A 140 -5.75 -1.90 48.05
N SER A 141 -6.62 -1.00 47.60
CA SER A 141 -7.26 -0.02 48.48
C SER A 141 -8.33 -0.64 49.39
N GLU A 142 -9.09 -1.63 48.89
CA GLU A 142 -10.08 -2.38 49.68
C GLU A 142 -9.43 -3.30 50.74
N GLU A 143 -8.27 -3.92 50.46
CA GLU A 143 -7.53 -4.70 51.44
C GLU A 143 -6.93 -3.87 52.58
N THR A 144 -6.70 -2.60 52.36
CA THR A 144 -6.06 -1.71 53.37
C THR A 144 -7.09 -1.11 54.33
N GLU A 145 -8.40 -1.15 54.03
CA GLU A 145 -9.49 -0.65 54.87
C GLU A 145 -10.10 -1.73 55.80
N LEU A 146 -9.67 -2.97 55.73
CA LEU A 146 -10.07 -4.09 56.63
C LEU A 146 -9.02 -4.33 57.68
#